data_ef6144d4808a0a8b6237be505d696c0a
#
_entry.id   ef6144d4808a0a8b6237be505d696c0a
#
_cell.length_a   1.000
_cell.length_b   1.000
_cell.length_c   1.000
_cell.angle_alpha   90.00
_cell.angle_beta   90.00
_cell.angle_gamma   90.00
#
_symmetry.space_group_name_H-M   'P 1'
#
loop_
_entity.id
_entity.type
_entity.pdbx_description
1 polymer ?
#
loop_
_entity_poly.entity_id
_entity_poly.type
_entity_poly.pdbx_seq_one_letter_code
_entity_poly.pdbx_strand_id
1 'polypeptide(L)'
;VVLHEDGENSAHFVDSFGFTELPKFMLTLEGKENEIQTELAVHIADRYILMHECDEGYDYSILNEQYHLLDGGVYDNPDITIQRAMDMVIADLKEPRFSAVTEQYYRDEFLQGEVYAGSEAEIVDFEELSEKAEEVEQADLEAKQAEFRENNPDVVADFRAKTEELFHSLDGQSADDIEKMVYAYVQSQIDEYGLDAEIVDVVVAGSRCRGIEKENSDLDVVVEYTGSTREDDLFN
;
A
#
# COMPACT_ATOMS: atom_id res chain seq x y z
N VAL A 1 2.35 10.76 -34.33
CA VAL A 1 1.76 10.65 -35.68
C VAL A 1 0.27 10.43 -35.53
N VAL A 2 -0.56 11.18 -36.25
CA VAL A 2 -2.00 10.93 -36.39
C VAL A 2 -2.25 10.30 -37.72
N LEU A 3 -2.91 9.15 -37.71
CA LEU A 3 -3.33 8.44 -38.92
C LEU A 3 -4.81 8.72 -39.19
N HIS A 4 -5.16 8.85 -40.48
CA HIS A 4 -6.52 9.02 -40.97
C HIS A 4 -6.82 7.86 -41.89
N GLU A 5 -7.62 6.90 -41.48
CA GLU A 5 -7.94 5.72 -42.27
C GLU A 5 -9.45 5.45 -42.21
N ASP A 6 -10.08 5.27 -43.35
CA ASP A 6 -11.51 4.95 -43.47
C ASP A 6 -12.49 5.88 -42.73
N GLY A 7 -12.07 7.13 -42.47
CA GLY A 7 -12.88 8.13 -41.73
C GLY A 7 -12.67 8.11 -40.22
N GLU A 8 -11.79 7.27 -39.70
CA GLU A 8 -11.37 7.22 -38.31
C GLU A 8 -9.98 7.85 -38.14
N ASN A 9 -9.72 8.40 -36.99
CA ASN A 9 -8.44 8.99 -36.60
C ASN A 9 -7.84 8.17 -35.47
N SER A 10 -6.55 7.90 -35.57
CA SER A 10 -5.79 7.31 -34.50
C SER A 10 -4.45 8.03 -34.28
N ALA A 11 -4.04 8.22 -33.06
CA ALA A 11 -2.75 8.79 -32.71
C ALA A 11 -1.77 7.68 -32.32
N HIS A 12 -0.52 7.82 -32.75
CA HIS A 12 0.52 6.84 -32.47
C HIS A 12 1.82 7.54 -32.08
N PHE A 13 2.45 7.06 -31.01
CA PHE A 13 3.86 7.30 -30.74
C PHE A 13 4.69 6.38 -31.64
N VAL A 14 5.78 6.90 -32.17
CA VAL A 14 6.69 6.14 -33.06
C VAL A 14 8.06 6.10 -32.43
N ASP A 15 8.54 4.94 -32.09
CA ASP A 15 9.90 4.69 -31.60
C ASP A 15 10.68 3.75 -32.54
N SER A 16 11.82 3.26 -32.09
CA SER A 16 12.66 2.32 -32.85
C SER A 16 12.07 0.91 -32.91
N PHE A 17 11.02 0.62 -32.18
CA PHE A 17 10.39 -0.70 -32.08
C PHE A 17 9.05 -0.77 -32.81
N GLY A 18 8.42 0.37 -33.15
CA GLY A 18 7.17 0.39 -33.90
C GLY A 18 6.26 1.58 -33.60
N PHE A 19 4.96 1.31 -33.64
CA PHE A 19 3.90 2.27 -33.41
C PHE A 19 3.13 1.85 -32.15
N THR A 20 3.04 2.74 -31.17
CA THR A 20 2.20 2.58 -29.98
C THR A 20 1.01 3.52 -30.10
N GLU A 21 -0.20 3.01 -30.03
CA GLU A 21 -1.42 3.82 -30.10
C GLU A 21 -1.60 4.64 -28.82
N LEU A 22 -2.02 5.91 -28.99
CA LEU A 22 -2.26 6.88 -27.91
C LEU A 22 -3.74 7.30 -27.89
N PRO A 23 -4.66 6.45 -27.42
CA PRO A 23 -6.09 6.72 -27.46
C PRO A 23 -6.52 7.90 -26.58
N LYS A 24 -5.91 8.12 -25.42
CA LYS A 24 -6.17 9.30 -24.56
C LYS A 24 -5.84 10.60 -25.26
N PHE A 25 -4.73 10.63 -26.00
CA PHE A 25 -4.34 11.82 -26.78
C PHE A 25 -5.39 12.15 -27.86
N MET A 26 -6.00 11.15 -28.48
CA MET A 26 -7.10 11.38 -29.43
C MET A 26 -8.33 11.96 -28.75
N LEU A 27 -8.73 11.45 -27.59
CA LEU A 27 -9.86 12.01 -26.83
C LEU A 27 -9.62 13.47 -26.46
N THR A 28 -8.39 13.81 -26.04
CA THR A 28 -8.00 15.19 -25.75
C THR A 28 -8.07 16.08 -26.99
N LEU A 29 -7.57 15.61 -28.15
CA LEU A 29 -7.64 16.36 -29.40
C LEU A 29 -9.08 16.60 -29.87
N GLU A 30 -10.00 15.70 -29.58
CA GLU A 30 -11.41 15.80 -29.91
C GLU A 30 -12.23 16.60 -28.90
N GLY A 31 -11.61 17.06 -27.78
CA GLY A 31 -12.28 17.77 -26.69
C GLY A 31 -13.22 16.87 -25.88
N LYS A 32 -12.87 15.59 -25.77
CA LYS A 32 -13.64 14.54 -25.09
C LYS A 32 -12.94 14.06 -23.82
N GLU A 33 -12.22 14.94 -23.12
CA GLU A 33 -11.53 14.59 -21.88
C GLU A 33 -12.50 14.03 -20.81
N ASN A 34 -13.76 14.46 -20.82
CA ASN A 34 -14.81 13.94 -19.95
C ASN A 34 -15.21 12.47 -20.25
N GLU A 35 -14.81 11.92 -21.38
CA GLU A 35 -15.04 10.52 -21.74
C GLU A 35 -13.86 9.62 -21.30
N ILE A 36 -12.78 10.21 -20.76
CA ILE A 36 -11.65 9.46 -20.22
C ILE A 36 -12.10 8.83 -18.89
N GLN A 37 -12.15 7.52 -18.88
CA GLN A 37 -12.42 6.75 -17.66
C GLN A 37 -11.16 6.66 -16.84
N THR A 38 -11.24 7.00 -15.56
CA THR A 38 -10.11 7.02 -14.60
C THR A 38 -10.16 5.89 -13.59
N GLU A 39 -11.28 5.17 -13.51
CA GLU A 39 -11.51 4.08 -12.58
C GLU A 39 -12.21 2.93 -13.30
N LEU A 40 -11.81 1.70 -12.99
CA LEU A 40 -12.38 0.49 -13.55
C LEU A 40 -12.24 -0.67 -12.58
N ALA A 41 -13.32 -1.43 -12.40
CA ALA A 41 -13.28 -2.67 -11.64
C ALA A 41 -13.86 -3.82 -12.47
N VAL A 42 -13.25 -4.99 -12.33
CA VAL A 42 -13.69 -6.21 -12.99
C VAL A 42 -13.70 -7.39 -12.02
N HIS A 43 -14.62 -8.32 -12.28
CA HIS A 43 -14.64 -9.64 -11.66
C HIS A 43 -14.25 -10.69 -12.68
N ILE A 44 -13.31 -11.55 -12.36
CA ILE A 44 -12.88 -12.66 -13.21
C ILE A 44 -12.64 -13.92 -12.37
N ALA A 45 -13.41 -14.98 -12.61
CA ALA A 45 -13.38 -16.24 -11.84
C ALA A 45 -13.59 -15.96 -10.33
N ASP A 46 -12.56 -16.13 -9.51
CA ASP A 46 -12.56 -15.93 -8.06
C ASP A 46 -11.76 -14.68 -7.63
N ARG A 47 -11.55 -13.72 -8.56
CA ARG A 47 -10.78 -12.50 -8.31
C ARG A 47 -11.56 -11.26 -8.70
N TYR A 48 -11.35 -10.21 -7.92
CA TYR A 48 -11.68 -8.85 -8.31
C TYR A 48 -10.42 -8.07 -8.63
N ILE A 49 -10.47 -7.19 -9.60
CA ILE A 49 -9.39 -6.26 -9.94
C ILE A 49 -9.96 -4.87 -9.88
N LEU A 50 -9.40 -4.05 -9.02
CA LEU A 50 -9.60 -2.60 -8.96
C LEU A 50 -8.46 -1.93 -9.72
N MET A 51 -8.75 -0.89 -10.48
CA MET A 51 -7.74 -0.09 -11.15
C MET A 51 -8.16 1.36 -11.19
N HIS A 52 -7.24 2.27 -10.87
CA HIS A 52 -7.49 3.71 -10.96
C HIS A 52 -6.26 4.45 -11.52
N GLU A 53 -6.49 5.63 -12.09
CA GLU A 53 -5.43 6.46 -12.66
C GLU A 53 -4.56 7.08 -11.55
N CYS A 54 -3.25 7.06 -11.74
CA CYS A 54 -2.25 7.71 -10.89
C CYS A 54 -1.22 8.47 -11.74
N ASP A 55 -0.30 9.20 -11.12
CA ASP A 55 0.70 10.02 -11.82
C ASP A 55 1.60 9.20 -12.76
N GLU A 56 1.89 7.94 -12.42
CA GLU A 56 2.78 7.05 -13.18
C GLU A 56 2.03 6.20 -14.22
N GLY A 57 0.70 6.16 -14.17
CA GLY A 57 -0.13 5.34 -15.05
C GLY A 57 -1.40 4.88 -14.37
N TYR A 58 -1.46 3.61 -14.01
CA TYR A 58 -2.62 3.01 -13.36
C TYR A 58 -2.20 2.15 -12.18
N ASP A 59 -2.64 2.52 -10.98
CA ASP A 59 -2.55 1.66 -9.81
C ASP A 59 -3.62 0.56 -9.88
N TYR A 60 -3.26 -0.67 -9.55
CA TYR A 60 -4.20 -1.78 -9.51
C TYR A 60 -4.04 -2.66 -8.29
N SER A 61 -5.14 -3.22 -7.83
CA SER A 61 -5.23 -4.19 -6.74
C SER A 61 -5.99 -5.43 -7.17
N ILE A 62 -5.45 -6.61 -6.86
CA ILE A 62 -6.09 -7.91 -7.12
C ILE A 62 -6.57 -8.46 -5.77
N LEU A 63 -7.87 -8.69 -5.66
CA LEU A 63 -8.53 -9.15 -4.45
C LEU A 63 -9.08 -10.58 -4.64
N ASN A 64 -9.21 -11.32 -3.55
CA ASN A 64 -9.97 -12.58 -3.54
C ASN A 64 -11.50 -12.33 -3.41
N GLU A 65 -12.30 -13.42 -3.40
CA GLU A 65 -13.76 -13.35 -3.22
C GLU A 65 -14.18 -12.73 -1.87
N GLN A 66 -13.32 -12.70 -0.87
CA GLN A 66 -13.53 -12.10 0.43
C GLN A 66 -12.97 -10.69 0.53
N TYR A 67 -12.56 -10.10 -0.59
CA TYR A 67 -12.00 -8.76 -0.76
C TYR A 67 -10.64 -8.51 -0.09
N HIS A 68 -9.93 -9.56 0.37
CA HIS A 68 -8.56 -9.40 0.85
C HIS A 68 -7.59 -9.18 -0.32
N LEU A 69 -6.66 -8.26 -0.16
CA LEU A 69 -5.61 -7.98 -1.12
C LEU A 69 -4.68 -9.18 -1.27
N LEU A 70 -4.49 -9.62 -2.50
CA LEU A 70 -3.58 -10.71 -2.87
C LEU A 70 -2.31 -10.22 -3.55
N ASP A 71 -2.46 -9.25 -4.45
CA ASP A 71 -1.38 -8.67 -5.25
C ASP A 71 -1.80 -7.27 -5.73
N GLY A 72 -0.84 -6.47 -6.16
CA GLY A 72 -1.10 -5.14 -6.69
C GLY A 72 0.17 -4.50 -7.20
N GLY A 73 0.01 -3.35 -7.85
CA GLY A 73 1.12 -2.59 -8.38
C GLY A 73 0.69 -1.46 -9.29
N VAL A 74 1.67 -0.81 -9.90
CA VAL A 74 1.44 0.26 -10.86
C VAL A 74 1.74 -0.25 -12.26
N TYR A 75 0.76 -0.09 -13.16
CA TYR A 75 0.98 -0.25 -14.58
C TYR A 75 1.50 1.07 -15.15
N ASP A 76 2.82 1.14 -15.31
CA ASP A 76 3.56 2.35 -15.72
C ASP A 76 3.37 2.64 -17.23
N ASN A 77 2.21 3.13 -17.59
CA ASN A 77 1.94 3.69 -18.93
C ASN A 77 0.71 4.61 -18.90
N PRO A 78 0.87 5.92 -18.67
CA PRO A 78 -0.24 6.86 -18.62
C PRO A 78 -0.90 7.15 -19.99
N ASP A 79 -0.27 6.77 -21.09
CA ASP A 79 -0.72 7.13 -22.44
C ASP A 79 -1.81 6.20 -23.00
N ILE A 80 -2.00 5.02 -22.40
CA ILE A 80 -3.04 4.08 -22.81
C ILE A 80 -4.35 4.36 -22.05
N THR A 81 -5.44 3.73 -22.45
CA THR A 81 -6.69 3.77 -21.69
C THR A 81 -6.65 2.79 -20.53
N ILE A 82 -7.42 3.07 -19.47
CA ILE A 82 -7.56 2.17 -18.33
C ILE A 82 -8.08 0.78 -18.75
N GLN A 83 -8.97 0.72 -19.75
CA GLN A 83 -9.44 -0.55 -20.30
C GLN A 83 -8.27 -1.37 -20.87
N ARG A 84 -7.36 -0.71 -21.60
CA ARG A 84 -6.19 -1.40 -22.16
C ARG A 84 -5.23 -1.88 -21.08
N ALA A 85 -5.00 -1.07 -20.04
CA ALA A 85 -4.19 -1.46 -18.89
C ALA A 85 -4.83 -2.67 -18.16
N MET A 86 -6.14 -2.62 -17.93
CA MET A 86 -6.90 -3.72 -17.34
C MET A 86 -6.80 -5.01 -18.16
N ASP A 87 -6.95 -4.93 -19.49
CA ASP A 87 -6.79 -6.07 -20.39
C ASP A 87 -5.41 -6.72 -20.27
N MET A 88 -4.36 -5.93 -20.03
CA MET A 88 -3.00 -6.45 -19.84
C MET A 88 -2.82 -7.11 -18.50
N VAL A 89 -3.35 -6.54 -17.41
CA VAL A 89 -3.35 -7.20 -16.08
C VAL A 89 -4.12 -8.53 -16.13
N ILE A 90 -5.28 -8.55 -16.80
CA ILE A 90 -6.06 -9.78 -17.01
C ILE A 90 -5.27 -10.80 -17.86
N ALA A 91 -4.57 -10.35 -18.90
CA ALA A 91 -3.74 -11.23 -19.71
C ALA A 91 -2.61 -11.86 -18.89
N ASP A 92 -1.95 -11.08 -18.02
CA ASP A 92 -0.92 -11.57 -17.11
C ASP A 92 -1.47 -12.61 -16.12
N LEU A 93 -2.70 -12.41 -15.60
CA LEU A 93 -3.36 -13.42 -14.76
C LEU A 93 -3.62 -14.73 -15.51
N LYS A 94 -3.94 -14.64 -16.81
CA LYS A 94 -4.22 -15.81 -17.65
C LYS A 94 -2.98 -16.54 -18.13
N GLU A 95 -1.81 -15.91 -18.08
CA GLU A 95 -0.57 -16.54 -18.47
C GLU A 95 -0.07 -17.51 -17.39
N PRO A 96 0.22 -18.79 -17.73
CA PRO A 96 0.83 -19.70 -16.79
C PRO A 96 2.23 -19.22 -16.44
N ARG A 97 2.44 -18.77 -15.22
CA ARG A 97 3.74 -18.33 -14.74
C ARG A 97 4.65 -19.51 -14.43
N PHE A 98 5.64 -19.73 -15.27
CA PHE A 98 6.75 -20.65 -15.00
C PHE A 98 7.86 -19.91 -14.27
N SER A 99 7.87 -19.95 -12.98
CA SER A 99 8.99 -19.42 -12.24
C SER A 99 9.52 -20.46 -11.24
N ALA A 100 10.84 -20.53 -11.07
CA ALA A 100 11.55 -21.67 -10.50
C ALA A 100 11.89 -21.55 -9.01
N VAL A 101 11.07 -20.92 -8.16
CA VAL A 101 11.44 -20.69 -6.76
C VAL A 101 11.03 -21.82 -5.80
N THR A 102 9.86 -22.39 -5.90
CA THR A 102 9.50 -23.67 -5.25
C THR A 102 8.45 -24.41 -6.06
N GLU A 103 8.60 -25.73 -6.17
CA GLU A 103 7.74 -26.59 -7.00
C GLU A 103 6.26 -26.58 -6.54
N GLN A 104 5.99 -26.35 -5.25
CA GLN A 104 4.64 -26.29 -4.70
C GLN A 104 3.94 -24.97 -5.00
N TYR A 105 4.62 -23.85 -4.80
CA TYR A 105 4.10 -22.50 -5.06
C TYR A 105 3.70 -22.33 -6.54
N TYR A 106 4.52 -22.85 -7.47
CA TYR A 106 4.25 -22.77 -8.91
C TYR A 106 3.15 -23.68 -9.40
N ARG A 107 2.99 -24.83 -8.76
CA ARG A 107 1.89 -25.70 -9.09
C ARG A 107 0.55 -25.02 -8.77
N ASP A 108 0.50 -24.32 -7.66
CA ASP A 108 -0.71 -23.60 -7.24
C ASP A 108 -0.98 -22.39 -8.15
N GLU A 109 0.05 -21.59 -8.51
CA GLU A 109 -0.10 -20.50 -9.48
C GLU A 109 -0.41 -20.98 -10.90
N PHE A 110 0.22 -22.07 -11.35
CA PHE A 110 -0.07 -22.66 -12.66
C PHE A 110 -1.52 -23.13 -12.76
N LEU A 111 -2.04 -23.78 -11.73
CA LEU A 111 -3.43 -24.23 -11.67
C LEU A 111 -4.40 -23.03 -11.63
N GLN A 112 -4.03 -21.94 -10.95
CA GLN A 112 -4.80 -20.70 -10.98
C GLN A 112 -4.84 -20.08 -12.38
N GLY A 113 -3.71 -19.99 -13.08
CA GLY A 113 -3.65 -19.50 -14.47
C GLY A 113 -4.56 -20.28 -15.42
N GLU A 114 -4.67 -21.60 -15.28
CA GLU A 114 -5.60 -22.42 -16.08
C GLU A 114 -7.09 -22.09 -15.78
N VAL A 115 -7.42 -21.75 -14.54
CA VAL A 115 -8.79 -21.32 -14.17
C VAL A 115 -9.15 -20.02 -14.88
N TYR A 116 -8.23 -19.06 -14.91
CA TYR A 116 -8.49 -17.75 -15.55
C TYR A 116 -8.49 -17.81 -17.08
N ALA A 117 -7.74 -18.70 -17.71
CA ALA A 117 -7.64 -18.80 -19.17
C ALA A 117 -9.00 -18.98 -19.87
N GLY A 118 -9.95 -19.66 -19.21
CA GLY A 118 -11.30 -19.91 -19.73
C GLY A 118 -12.38 -18.94 -19.22
N SER A 119 -12.04 -18.01 -18.36
CA SER A 119 -13.00 -17.12 -17.71
C SER A 119 -13.13 -15.79 -18.47
N GLU A 120 -14.34 -15.24 -18.52
CA GLU A 120 -14.61 -13.90 -19.03
C GLU A 120 -14.61 -12.92 -17.86
N ALA A 121 -14.07 -11.72 -18.10
CA ALA A 121 -14.08 -10.64 -17.14
C ALA A 121 -15.40 -9.86 -17.25
N GLU A 122 -16.05 -9.60 -16.13
CA GLU A 122 -17.27 -8.80 -16.04
C GLU A 122 -16.95 -7.47 -15.35
N ILE A 123 -17.40 -6.36 -15.93
CA ILE A 123 -17.29 -5.05 -15.28
C ILE A 123 -18.20 -5.01 -14.06
N VAL A 124 -17.67 -4.59 -12.93
CA VAL A 124 -18.40 -4.40 -11.68
C VAL A 124 -18.31 -2.95 -11.23
N ASP A 125 -19.10 -2.58 -10.23
CA ASP A 125 -19.07 -1.23 -9.66
C ASP A 125 -17.78 -1.01 -8.88
N PHE A 126 -17.02 0.02 -9.28
CA PHE A 126 -15.73 0.34 -8.68
C PHE A 126 -15.88 0.86 -7.24
N GLU A 127 -16.82 1.80 -7.02
CA GLU A 127 -17.02 2.43 -5.72
C GLU A 127 -17.47 1.39 -4.68
N GLU A 128 -18.47 0.54 -5.05
CA GLU A 128 -18.94 -0.54 -4.17
C GLU A 128 -17.82 -1.54 -3.82
N LEU A 129 -16.96 -1.88 -4.79
CA LEU A 129 -15.88 -2.84 -4.58
C LEU A 129 -14.75 -2.23 -3.74
N SER A 130 -14.40 -0.96 -3.98
CA SER A 130 -13.39 -0.22 -3.22
C SER A 130 -13.79 -0.09 -1.75
N GLU A 131 -15.03 0.31 -1.47
CA GLU A 131 -15.55 0.38 -0.09
C GLU A 131 -15.43 -0.96 0.64
N LYS A 132 -15.78 -2.07 -0.02
CA LYS A 132 -15.67 -3.41 0.58
C LYS A 132 -14.22 -3.81 0.85
N ALA A 133 -13.30 -3.46 -0.05
CA ALA A 133 -11.88 -3.75 0.12
C ALA A 133 -11.30 -2.97 1.32
N GLU A 134 -11.64 -1.69 1.44
CA GLU A 134 -11.24 -0.84 2.56
C GLU A 134 -11.80 -1.35 3.90
N GLU A 135 -13.07 -1.76 3.94
CA GLU A 135 -13.69 -2.35 5.14
C GLU A 135 -12.94 -3.62 5.60
N VAL A 136 -12.56 -4.49 4.66
CA VAL A 136 -11.82 -5.73 4.96
C VAL A 136 -10.40 -5.42 5.41
N GLU A 137 -9.70 -4.50 4.75
CA GLU A 137 -8.35 -4.09 5.15
C GLU A 137 -8.35 -3.49 6.56
N GLN A 138 -9.30 -2.63 6.86
CA GLN A 138 -9.46 -2.04 8.18
C GLN A 138 -9.74 -3.12 9.26
N ALA A 139 -10.64 -4.06 8.96
CA ALA A 139 -10.94 -5.16 9.88
C ALA A 139 -9.73 -6.07 10.13
N ASP A 140 -8.94 -6.37 9.10
CA ASP A 140 -7.70 -7.14 9.22
C ASP A 140 -6.65 -6.41 10.05
N LEU A 141 -6.53 -5.09 9.86
CA LEU A 141 -5.62 -4.26 10.65
C LEU A 141 -6.01 -4.26 12.13
N GLU A 142 -7.29 -4.06 12.43
CA GLU A 142 -7.81 -4.09 13.79
C GLU A 142 -7.62 -5.47 14.46
N ALA A 143 -7.84 -6.55 13.71
CA ALA A 143 -7.61 -7.91 14.20
C ALA A 143 -6.13 -8.16 14.51
N LYS A 144 -5.20 -7.73 13.65
CA LYS A 144 -3.76 -7.83 13.89
C LYS A 144 -3.31 -7.02 15.11
N GLN A 145 -3.85 -5.81 15.27
CA GLN A 145 -3.56 -4.96 16.42
C GLN A 145 -4.10 -5.58 17.72
N ALA A 146 -5.31 -6.16 17.69
CA ALA A 146 -5.88 -6.84 18.84
C ALA A 146 -5.07 -8.09 19.23
N GLU A 147 -4.65 -8.90 18.25
CA GLU A 147 -3.77 -10.06 18.47
C GLU A 147 -2.41 -9.63 19.04
N PHE A 148 -1.82 -8.56 18.53
CA PHE A 148 -0.57 -8.02 19.05
C PHE A 148 -0.72 -7.59 20.51
N ARG A 149 -1.80 -6.87 20.87
CA ARG A 149 -2.08 -6.43 22.23
C ARG A 149 -2.33 -7.62 23.19
N GLU A 150 -3.01 -8.67 22.72
CA GLU A 150 -3.25 -9.88 23.51
C GLU A 150 -1.94 -10.63 23.81
N ASN A 151 -1.05 -10.74 22.81
CA ASN A 151 0.24 -11.43 22.94
C ASN A 151 1.31 -10.59 23.64
N ASN A 152 1.16 -9.27 23.71
CA ASN A 152 2.10 -8.34 24.33
C ASN A 152 1.37 -7.35 25.27
N PRO A 153 0.69 -7.84 26.31
CA PRO A 153 -0.25 -7.02 27.09
C PRO A 153 0.37 -5.83 27.81
N ASP A 154 1.71 -5.82 28.03
CA ASP A 154 2.37 -4.81 28.85
C ASP A 154 3.79 -4.46 28.39
N VAL A 155 4.05 -4.40 27.09
CA VAL A 155 5.40 -4.07 26.57
C VAL A 155 5.88 -2.71 27.09
N VAL A 156 5.01 -1.70 27.06
CA VAL A 156 5.33 -0.34 27.55
C VAL A 156 5.49 -0.34 29.07
N ALA A 157 4.62 -1.02 29.81
CA ALA A 157 4.73 -1.16 31.25
C ALA A 157 6.01 -1.91 31.67
N ASP A 158 6.42 -2.96 30.94
CA ASP A 158 7.67 -3.69 31.21
C ASP A 158 8.90 -2.81 30.94
N PHE A 159 8.92 -2.01 29.87
CA PHE A 159 9.98 -1.03 29.63
C PHE A 159 10.02 0.04 30.73
N ARG A 160 8.87 0.60 31.13
CA ARG A 160 8.78 1.62 32.15
C ARG A 160 9.32 1.09 33.50
N ALA A 161 8.90 -0.10 33.92
CA ALA A 161 9.38 -0.72 35.17
C ALA A 161 10.91 -0.94 35.15
N LYS A 162 11.46 -1.38 34.01
CA LYS A 162 12.91 -1.56 33.85
C LYS A 162 13.65 -0.22 33.84
N THR A 163 13.09 0.78 33.18
CA THR A 163 13.67 2.13 33.12
C THR A 163 13.72 2.79 34.50
N GLU A 164 12.68 2.69 35.29
CA GLU A 164 12.65 3.22 36.68
C GLU A 164 13.73 2.59 37.57
N GLU A 165 14.03 1.32 37.38
CA GLU A 165 15.00 0.59 38.20
C GLU A 165 16.45 0.72 37.70
N LEU A 166 16.66 0.68 36.39
CA LEU A 166 17.97 0.39 35.77
C LEU A 166 18.54 1.52 34.92
N PHE A 167 17.74 2.53 34.52
CA PHE A 167 18.20 3.58 33.66
C PHE A 167 19.24 4.47 34.33
N HIS A 168 20.37 4.66 33.61
CA HIS A 168 21.38 5.64 34.00
C HIS A 168 21.14 6.95 33.26
N SER A 169 21.43 8.10 33.87
CA SER A 169 21.28 9.39 33.24
C SER A 169 22.10 9.48 31.94
N LEU A 170 21.52 10.06 30.91
CA LEU A 170 22.23 10.37 29.64
C LEU A 170 22.46 11.89 29.59
N ASP A 171 23.73 12.29 29.60
CA ASP A 171 24.16 13.71 29.62
C ASP A 171 23.52 14.53 30.79
N GLY A 172 23.27 13.85 31.91
CA GLY A 172 22.63 14.44 33.08
C GLY A 172 21.10 14.51 33.04
N GLN A 173 20.50 13.98 31.98
CA GLN A 173 19.03 13.89 31.85
C GLN A 173 18.53 12.57 32.39
N SER A 174 17.39 12.62 33.08
CA SER A 174 16.66 11.44 33.50
C SER A 174 15.86 10.83 32.35
N ALA A 175 15.36 9.61 32.53
CA ALA A 175 14.43 9.02 31.55
C ALA A 175 13.18 9.90 31.36
N ASP A 176 12.62 10.41 32.47
CA ASP A 176 11.46 11.31 32.42
C ASP A 176 11.71 12.62 31.65
N ASP A 177 12.92 13.19 31.72
CA ASP A 177 13.28 14.37 30.93
C ASP A 177 13.36 14.03 29.43
N ILE A 178 13.92 12.86 29.10
CA ILE A 178 14.02 12.36 27.72
C ILE A 178 12.61 12.07 27.17
N GLU A 179 11.78 11.34 27.88
CA GLU A 179 10.42 10.99 27.49
C GLU A 179 9.57 12.23 27.23
N LYS A 180 9.68 13.26 28.06
CA LYS A 180 9.02 14.56 27.85
C LYS A 180 9.51 15.30 26.61
N MET A 181 10.80 15.25 26.32
CA MET A 181 11.35 15.87 25.12
C MET A 181 10.86 15.17 23.85
N VAL A 182 10.86 13.83 23.87
CA VAL A 182 10.35 13.05 22.73
C VAL A 182 8.86 13.26 22.57
N TYR A 183 8.08 13.25 23.63
CA TYR A 183 6.66 13.56 23.59
C TYR A 183 6.41 14.93 22.92
N ALA A 184 7.09 15.97 23.38
CA ALA A 184 6.93 17.31 22.85
C ALA A 184 7.32 17.40 21.37
N TYR A 185 8.36 16.68 20.95
CA TYR A 185 8.80 16.61 19.56
C TYR A 185 7.74 15.93 18.68
N VAL A 186 7.31 14.72 19.06
CA VAL A 186 6.31 13.97 18.28
C VAL A 186 4.98 14.72 18.24
N GLN A 187 4.54 15.31 19.35
CA GLN A 187 3.32 16.13 19.36
C GLN A 187 3.43 17.33 18.42
N SER A 188 4.61 17.99 18.32
CA SER A 188 4.80 19.08 17.39
C SER A 188 4.71 18.62 15.93
N GLN A 189 5.15 17.40 15.59
CA GLN A 189 5.00 16.84 14.25
C GLN A 189 3.52 16.53 13.94
N ILE A 190 2.80 15.93 14.88
CA ILE A 190 1.37 15.67 14.75
C ILE A 190 0.61 16.99 14.47
N ASP A 191 0.91 18.04 15.23
CA ASP A 191 0.24 19.33 15.09
C ASP A 191 0.63 20.06 13.77
N GLU A 192 1.91 20.00 13.38
CA GLU A 192 2.43 20.67 12.18
C GLU A 192 1.87 20.05 10.89
N TYR A 193 1.81 18.71 10.83
CA TYR A 193 1.35 18.00 9.64
C TYR A 193 -0.14 17.64 9.70
N GLY A 194 -0.83 17.93 10.79
CA GLY A 194 -2.26 17.66 10.98
C GLY A 194 -2.58 16.16 10.96
N LEU A 195 -1.67 15.34 11.53
CA LEU A 195 -1.79 13.89 11.53
C LEU A 195 -2.90 13.41 12.47
N ASP A 196 -3.60 12.35 12.07
CA ASP A 196 -4.60 11.69 12.91
C ASP A 196 -3.91 10.71 13.87
N ALA A 197 -3.27 11.24 14.90
CA ALA A 197 -2.58 10.48 15.92
C ALA A 197 -2.73 11.17 17.30
N GLU A 198 -2.91 10.37 18.34
CA GLU A 198 -2.92 10.80 19.74
C GLU A 198 -1.90 9.96 20.53
N ILE A 199 -0.90 10.61 21.11
CA ILE A 199 0.15 9.94 21.88
C ILE A 199 -0.47 9.41 23.19
N VAL A 200 -0.35 8.11 23.42
CA VAL A 200 -0.81 7.42 24.64
C VAL A 200 0.30 7.38 25.68
N ASP A 201 1.51 6.99 25.27
CA ASP A 201 2.66 6.91 26.17
C ASP A 201 3.98 7.06 25.40
N VAL A 202 5.05 7.43 26.13
CA VAL A 202 6.42 7.50 25.64
C VAL A 202 7.33 6.88 26.70
N VAL A 203 8.18 5.93 26.32
CA VAL A 203 9.05 5.24 27.28
C VAL A 203 10.41 4.93 26.67
N VAL A 204 11.47 5.12 27.47
CA VAL A 204 12.83 4.68 27.10
C VAL A 204 12.89 3.16 26.99
N ALA A 205 13.51 2.66 25.94
CA ALA A 205 13.60 1.24 25.58
C ALA A 205 15.08 0.81 25.38
N GLY A 206 15.25 -0.36 24.76
CA GLY A 206 16.54 -0.87 24.30
C GLY A 206 17.51 -1.24 25.40
N SER A 207 18.80 -1.01 25.16
CA SER A 207 19.88 -1.36 26.07
C SER A 207 19.92 -0.44 27.29
N ARG A 208 19.54 0.84 27.10
CA ARG A 208 19.56 1.86 28.16
C ARG A 208 18.49 1.62 29.24
N CYS A 209 17.28 1.20 28.86
CA CYS A 209 16.25 0.86 29.84
C CYS A 209 16.64 -0.36 30.70
N ARG A 210 17.58 -1.18 30.24
CA ARG A 210 18.07 -2.38 30.97
C ARG A 210 19.34 -2.16 31.77
N GLY A 211 19.95 -0.94 31.69
CA GLY A 211 21.21 -0.64 32.32
C GLY A 211 22.41 -1.44 31.78
N ILE A 212 22.34 -1.92 30.57
CA ILE A 212 23.39 -2.70 29.88
C ILE A 212 24.01 -1.97 28.68
N GLU A 213 23.77 -0.68 28.60
CA GLU A 213 24.30 0.18 27.56
C GLU A 213 25.83 0.25 27.58
N LYS A 214 26.39 0.48 26.41
CA LYS A 214 27.82 0.82 26.20
C LYS A 214 27.94 2.31 25.94
N GLU A 215 29.18 2.82 26.01
CA GLU A 215 29.48 4.25 25.76
C GLU A 215 28.90 4.76 24.43
N ASN A 216 28.83 3.90 23.41
CA ASN A 216 28.28 4.24 22.07
C ASN A 216 26.90 3.65 21.81
N SER A 217 26.16 3.26 22.84
CA SER A 217 24.76 2.79 22.64
C SER A 217 23.88 3.96 22.28
N ASP A 218 23.06 3.76 21.26
CA ASP A 218 21.94 4.63 20.87
C ASP A 218 20.88 4.73 21.96
N LEU A 219 20.03 5.70 21.81
CA LEU A 219 18.85 5.88 22.66
C LEU A 219 17.63 5.39 21.89
N ASP A 220 17.05 4.31 22.37
CA ASP A 220 15.81 3.78 21.85
C ASP A 220 14.65 4.34 22.69
N VAL A 221 13.61 4.85 22.03
CA VAL A 221 12.39 5.32 22.69
C VAL A 221 11.19 4.74 21.97
N VAL A 222 10.26 4.16 22.71
CA VAL A 222 8.97 3.67 22.18
C VAL A 222 7.93 4.75 22.41
N VAL A 223 7.19 5.06 21.35
CA VAL A 223 6.02 5.94 21.39
C VAL A 223 4.79 5.08 21.11
N GLU A 224 3.88 5.01 22.07
CA GLU A 224 2.57 4.40 21.88
C GLU A 224 1.57 5.47 21.48
N TYR A 225 0.83 5.25 20.40
CA TYR A 225 -0.19 6.20 19.92
C TYR A 225 -1.43 5.48 19.41
N THR A 226 -2.53 6.22 19.27
CA THR A 226 -3.78 5.79 18.63
C THR A 226 -4.10 6.73 17.48
N GLY A 227 -4.83 6.27 16.49
CA GLY A 227 -5.20 7.01 15.28
C GLY A 227 -4.95 6.21 14.02
N SER A 228 -5.24 6.80 12.87
CA SER A 228 -5.08 6.15 11.56
C SER A 228 -3.75 6.50 10.88
N THR A 229 -2.95 7.40 11.44
CA THR A 229 -1.65 7.79 10.89
C THR A 229 -0.68 6.62 10.94
N ARG A 230 0.04 6.40 9.84
CA ARG A 230 1.06 5.36 9.75
C ARG A 230 2.32 5.77 10.52
N GLU A 231 3.03 4.76 11.04
CA GLU A 231 4.28 4.95 11.78
C GLU A 231 5.32 5.77 11.00
N ASP A 232 5.46 5.52 9.68
CA ASP A 232 6.40 6.24 8.81
C ASP A 232 6.11 7.74 8.71
N ASP A 233 4.86 8.16 8.86
CA ASP A 233 4.44 9.56 8.76
C ASP A 233 4.72 10.35 10.05
N LEU A 234 4.91 9.66 11.18
CA LEU A 234 5.24 10.26 12.47
C LEU A 234 6.73 10.55 12.64
N PHE A 235 7.61 9.86 11.89
CA PHE A 235 9.06 9.86 12.11
C PHE A 235 9.90 10.26 10.88
N ASN A 236 9.28 10.74 9.81
CA ASN A 236 9.96 11.32 8.62
C ASN A 236 10.02 12.86 8.69
#